data_1845b2c75e71e1316c91ceee243f90c0
#
_entry.id   1845b2c75e71e1316c91ceee243f90c0
#
_cell.length_a   1.000
_cell.length_b   1.000
_cell.length_c   1.000
_cell.angle_alpha   90.00
_cell.angle_beta   90.00
_cell.angle_gamma   90.00
#
_symmetry.space_group_name_H-M   'P 1'
#
loop_
_entity.id
_entity.type
_entity.pdbx_description
1 polymer ?
#
loop_
_entity_poly.entity_id
_entity_poly.type
_entity_poly.pdbx_seq_one_letter_code
_entity_poly.pdbx_strand_id
1 'polypeptide(L)'
;IDKQGLRWPLGWLQEKLFKRFGAIPVDRKEGSGQYDSVIDELKKIDNFLLIITPEGRFDADRFRSSFVYLAKELEAEVMPVQIDYKNKQLKFLPSFNMAGEKKEIIKRIRLEFDGIKGRKKIFRA
;
A
#
# COMPACT_ATOMS: atom_id res chain seq x y z
N ILE A 1 5.83 -5.05 -8.88
CA ILE A 1 6.16 -4.60 -10.26
C ILE A 1 5.06 -5.08 -11.17
N ASP A 2 4.48 -4.18 -11.94
CA ASP A 2 3.44 -4.49 -12.90
C ASP A 2 4.03 -5.27 -14.08
N LYS A 3 3.62 -6.52 -14.24
CA LYS A 3 4.04 -7.36 -15.38
C LYS A 3 3.60 -6.77 -16.72
N GLN A 4 2.57 -5.92 -16.75
CA GLN A 4 2.07 -5.30 -17.97
C GLN A 4 2.88 -4.07 -18.41
N GLY A 5 3.63 -3.44 -17.52
CA GLY A 5 4.50 -2.29 -17.83
C GLY A 5 5.84 -2.67 -18.49
N LEU A 6 6.22 -3.94 -18.47
CA LEU A 6 7.49 -4.42 -19.01
C LEU A 6 7.37 -4.88 -20.49
N ARG A 7 6.84 -4.02 -21.36
CA ARG A 7 6.71 -4.32 -22.81
C ARG A 7 7.98 -4.08 -23.63
N TRP A 8 9.14 -3.93 -23.02
CA TRP A 8 10.42 -3.73 -23.71
C TRP A 8 11.15 -5.07 -23.94
N PRO A 9 11.97 -5.20 -25.00
CA PRO A 9 12.66 -6.46 -25.31
C PRO A 9 13.60 -6.98 -24.22
N LEU A 10 13.94 -6.15 -23.24
CA LEU A 10 14.76 -6.48 -22.07
C LEU A 10 13.93 -6.73 -20.79
N GLY A 11 12.61 -6.86 -20.89
CA GLY A 11 11.70 -7.03 -19.75
C GLY A 11 12.07 -8.20 -18.84
N TRP A 12 12.51 -9.32 -19.43
CA TRP A 12 12.96 -10.49 -18.68
C TRP A 12 14.22 -10.22 -17.83
N LEU A 13 15.14 -9.38 -18.33
CA LEU A 13 16.36 -9.01 -17.60
C LEU A 13 16.02 -8.07 -16.43
N GLN A 14 15.11 -7.13 -16.65
CA GLN A 14 14.59 -6.25 -15.61
C GLN A 14 13.86 -7.03 -14.52
N GLU A 15 13.01 -7.99 -14.89
CA GLU A 15 12.32 -8.85 -13.93
C GLU A 15 13.32 -9.64 -13.06
N LYS A 16 14.36 -10.21 -13.68
CA LYS A 16 15.42 -10.93 -12.97
C LYS A 16 16.20 -10.02 -12.01
N LEU A 17 16.51 -8.81 -12.45
CA LEU A 17 17.23 -7.82 -11.66
C LEU A 17 16.38 -7.38 -10.46
N PHE A 18 15.10 -7.06 -10.68
CA PHE A 18 14.20 -6.63 -9.61
C PHE A 18 13.92 -7.74 -8.59
N LYS A 19 13.77 -8.99 -9.04
CA LYS A 19 13.67 -10.15 -8.12
C LYS A 19 14.91 -10.28 -7.23
N ARG A 20 16.09 -10.05 -7.79
CA ARG A 20 17.36 -10.06 -7.01
C ARG A 20 17.39 -8.96 -5.94
N PHE A 21 16.68 -7.85 -6.14
CA PHE A 21 16.52 -6.77 -5.16
C PHE A 21 15.29 -6.96 -4.25
N GLY A 22 14.70 -8.15 -4.21
CA GLY A 22 13.57 -8.46 -3.33
C GLY A 22 12.22 -7.93 -3.83
N ALA A 23 12.11 -7.56 -5.12
CA ALA A 23 10.84 -7.14 -5.67
C ALA A 23 9.90 -8.33 -5.87
N ILE A 24 8.70 -8.25 -5.31
CA ILE A 24 7.64 -9.23 -5.49
C ILE A 24 6.76 -8.79 -6.66
N PRO A 25 6.65 -9.58 -7.72
CA PRO A 25 5.78 -9.24 -8.85
C PRO A 25 4.31 -9.40 -8.46
N VAL A 26 3.51 -8.36 -8.69
CA VAL A 26 2.06 -8.38 -8.44
C VAL A 26 1.33 -8.41 -9.77
N ASP A 27 0.42 -9.36 -9.95
CA ASP A 27 -0.47 -9.39 -11.10
C ASP A 27 -1.67 -8.47 -10.82
N ARG A 28 -1.83 -7.43 -11.63
CA ARG A 28 -2.92 -6.44 -11.47
C ARG A 28 -4.24 -6.86 -12.10
N LYS A 29 -4.36 -8.08 -12.59
CA LYS A 29 -5.66 -8.58 -13.04
C LYS A 29 -6.63 -8.59 -11.87
N GLU A 30 -7.75 -7.90 -12.02
CA GLU A 30 -8.78 -7.82 -11.00
C GLU A 30 -9.31 -9.23 -10.66
N GLY A 31 -9.19 -9.61 -9.39
CA GLY A 31 -9.69 -10.90 -8.91
C GLY A 31 -9.19 -11.20 -7.48
N SER A 32 -9.87 -12.14 -6.82
CA SER A 32 -9.39 -12.75 -5.58
C SER A 32 -8.07 -13.46 -5.86
N GLY A 33 -7.05 -13.20 -5.08
CA GLY A 33 -5.71 -13.79 -5.26
C GLY A 33 -4.62 -12.83 -5.73
N GLN A 34 -4.97 -11.57 -6.05
CA GLN A 34 -4.00 -10.56 -6.49
C GLN A 34 -2.84 -10.36 -5.51
N TYR A 35 -3.07 -10.55 -4.23
CA TYR A 35 -2.09 -10.36 -3.17
C TYR A 35 -1.58 -11.66 -2.54
N ASP A 36 -2.11 -12.80 -2.94
CA ASP A 36 -1.77 -14.09 -2.31
C ASP A 36 -0.28 -14.39 -2.47
N SER A 37 0.28 -14.16 -3.65
CA SER A 37 1.72 -14.31 -3.86
C SER A 37 2.58 -13.37 -3.00
N VAL A 38 2.09 -12.17 -2.73
CA VAL A 38 2.76 -11.21 -1.84
C VAL A 38 2.69 -11.69 -0.40
N ILE A 39 1.54 -12.17 0.03
CA ILE A 39 1.32 -12.72 1.36
C ILE A 39 2.23 -13.94 1.58
N ASP A 40 2.25 -14.88 0.64
CA ASP A 40 3.06 -16.09 0.72
C ASP A 40 4.56 -15.78 0.80
N GLU A 41 5.03 -14.79 0.06
CA GLU A 41 6.44 -14.39 0.12
C GLU A 41 6.76 -13.66 1.44
N LEU A 42 5.87 -12.79 1.92
CA LEU A 42 6.11 -12.05 3.17
C LEU A 42 6.00 -12.93 4.40
N LYS A 43 5.16 -13.96 4.40
CA LYS A 43 5.07 -14.96 5.49
C LYS A 43 6.35 -15.78 5.68
N LYS A 44 7.24 -15.81 4.69
CA LYS A 44 8.55 -16.49 4.78
C LYS A 44 9.63 -15.62 5.43
N ILE A 45 9.32 -14.35 5.71
CA ILE A 45 10.29 -13.37 6.21
C ILE A 45 9.89 -12.99 7.64
N ASP A 46 10.81 -13.15 8.59
CA ASP A 46 10.54 -12.87 10.00
C ASP A 46 10.25 -11.39 10.27
N ASN A 47 10.93 -10.50 9.57
CA ASN A 47 10.74 -9.05 9.71
C ASN A 47 10.68 -8.39 8.35
N PHE A 48 9.62 -7.61 8.11
CA PHE A 48 9.45 -6.87 6.86
C PHE A 48 8.88 -5.47 7.10
N LEU A 49 9.14 -4.57 6.17
CA LEU A 49 8.46 -3.29 6.05
C LEU A 49 7.81 -3.20 4.66
N LEU A 50 6.48 -3.13 4.63
CA LEU A 50 5.72 -2.95 3.40
C LEU A 50 5.15 -1.53 3.34
N ILE A 51 5.54 -0.76 2.32
CA ILE A 51 5.01 0.58 2.09
C ILE A 51 3.90 0.51 1.05
N ILE A 52 2.71 0.99 1.42
CA ILE A 52 1.54 0.99 0.55
C ILE A 52 0.96 2.40 0.44
N THR A 53 0.59 2.78 -0.78
CA THR A 53 -0.21 3.98 -1.04
C THR A 53 -1.67 3.56 -1.20
N PRO A 54 -2.53 3.77 -0.18
CA PRO A 54 -3.90 3.23 -0.18
C PRO A 54 -4.80 3.87 -1.23
N GLU A 55 -4.47 5.06 -1.68
CA GLU A 55 -5.21 5.76 -2.74
C GLU A 55 -5.03 5.08 -4.11
N GLY A 56 -3.88 4.47 -4.36
CA GLY A 56 -3.54 3.77 -5.61
C GLY A 56 -3.41 4.68 -6.83
N ARG A 57 -3.91 5.92 -6.78
CA ARG A 57 -3.81 6.97 -7.79
C ARG A 57 -3.74 8.34 -7.13
N PHE A 58 -3.04 9.28 -7.73
CA PHE A 58 -2.85 10.64 -7.20
C PHE A 58 -4.14 11.49 -7.11
N ASP A 59 -5.18 11.08 -7.79
CA ASP A 59 -6.47 11.76 -7.89
C ASP A 59 -7.62 10.97 -7.24
N ALA A 60 -7.34 9.86 -6.59
CA ALA A 60 -8.36 9.05 -5.95
C ALA A 60 -8.87 9.71 -4.67
N ASP A 61 -10.20 9.67 -4.51
CA ASP A 61 -10.87 10.16 -3.29
C ASP A 61 -11.18 9.04 -2.30
N ARG A 62 -10.75 7.81 -2.62
CA ARG A 62 -11.05 6.63 -1.81
C ARG A 62 -9.79 5.85 -1.50
N PHE A 63 -9.67 5.41 -0.25
CA PHE A 63 -8.71 4.40 0.12
C PHE A 63 -9.16 3.03 -0.39
N ARG A 64 -8.26 2.33 -1.05
CA ARG A 64 -8.47 0.93 -1.39
C ARG A 64 -8.36 0.08 -0.13
N SER A 65 -9.22 -0.90 0.00
CA SER A 65 -9.27 -1.76 1.19
C SER A 65 -8.19 -2.86 1.22
N SER A 66 -7.39 -2.97 0.19
CA SER A 66 -6.37 -4.02 0.07
C SER A 66 -5.33 -4.02 1.19
N PHE A 67 -4.95 -2.84 1.70
CA PHE A 67 -4.01 -2.76 2.80
C PHE A 67 -4.57 -3.36 4.10
N VAL A 68 -5.88 -3.24 4.34
CA VAL A 68 -6.53 -3.86 5.51
C VAL A 68 -6.51 -5.37 5.38
N TYR A 69 -6.76 -5.90 4.19
CA TYR A 69 -6.68 -7.33 3.92
C TYR A 69 -5.26 -7.85 4.14
N LEU A 70 -4.27 -7.21 3.53
CA LEU A 70 -2.86 -7.57 3.70
C LEU A 70 -2.41 -7.54 5.16
N ALA A 71 -2.76 -6.48 5.90
CA ALA A 71 -2.39 -6.35 7.30
C ALA A 71 -3.01 -7.46 8.17
N LYS A 72 -4.26 -7.84 7.91
CA LYS A 72 -4.92 -8.94 8.63
C LYS A 72 -4.29 -10.29 8.33
N GLU A 73 -4.04 -10.60 7.06
CA GLU A 73 -3.44 -11.87 6.63
C GLU A 73 -1.98 -12.04 7.10
N LEU A 74 -1.27 -10.93 7.24
CA LEU A 74 0.13 -10.90 7.68
C LEU A 74 0.27 -10.65 9.20
N GLU A 75 -0.85 -10.48 9.92
CA GLU A 75 -0.85 -10.08 11.34
C GLU A 75 0.04 -8.85 11.60
N ALA A 76 0.09 -7.94 10.63
CA ALA A 76 0.99 -6.79 10.65
C ALA A 76 0.30 -5.54 11.21
N GLU A 77 1.07 -4.74 11.95
CA GLU A 77 0.64 -3.41 12.35
C GLU A 77 0.68 -2.44 11.18
N VAL A 78 -0.27 -1.53 11.12
CA VAL A 78 -0.31 -0.47 10.11
C VAL A 78 -0.02 0.86 10.74
N MET A 79 1.06 1.50 10.33
CA MET A 79 1.42 2.84 10.76
C MET A 79 1.15 3.83 9.62
N PRO A 80 0.14 4.71 9.76
CA PRO A 80 -0.12 5.73 8.76
C PRO A 80 0.96 6.80 8.74
N VAL A 81 1.30 7.26 7.54
CA VAL A 81 2.27 8.33 7.35
C VAL A 81 1.62 9.45 6.55
N GLN A 82 1.51 10.63 7.16
CA GLN A 82 1.00 11.83 6.49
C GLN A 82 2.13 12.56 5.79
N ILE A 83 1.91 12.92 4.53
CA ILE A 83 2.81 13.78 3.75
C ILE A 83 2.08 15.10 3.52
N ASP A 84 2.38 16.10 4.34
CA ASP A 84 1.77 17.42 4.27
C ASP A 84 2.64 18.38 3.45
N TYR A 85 2.25 18.62 2.21
CA TYR A 85 2.97 19.52 1.31
C TYR A 85 2.82 20.99 1.69
N LYS A 86 1.75 21.38 2.36
CA LYS A 86 1.54 22.76 2.80
C LYS A 86 2.54 23.14 3.88
N ASN A 87 2.69 22.27 4.88
CA ASN A 87 3.56 22.52 6.02
C ASN A 87 4.95 21.91 5.84
N LYS A 88 5.22 21.23 4.70
CA LYS A 88 6.47 20.52 4.40
C LYS A 88 6.86 19.53 5.50
N GLN A 89 5.87 18.75 5.96
CA GLN A 89 6.04 17.82 7.07
C GLN A 89 5.74 16.39 6.65
N LEU A 90 6.51 15.48 7.21
CA LEU A 90 6.26 14.06 7.20
C LEU A 90 5.95 13.65 8.64
N LYS A 91 4.74 13.16 8.89
CA LYS A 91 4.30 12.80 10.23
C LYS A 91 3.95 11.32 10.29
N PHE A 92 4.63 10.60 11.18
CA PHE A 92 4.33 9.21 11.49
C PHE A 92 3.29 9.18 12.62
N LEU A 93 2.17 8.53 12.36
CA LEU A 93 1.10 8.38 13.34
C LEU A 93 1.30 7.09 14.14
N PRO A 94 0.67 6.97 15.32
CA PRO A 94 0.63 5.70 16.05
C PRO A 94 0.08 4.58 15.19
N SER A 95 0.55 3.35 15.42
CA SER A 95 0.05 2.18 14.71
C SER A 95 -1.43 1.93 15.02
N PHE A 96 -2.16 1.48 14.01
CA PHE A 96 -3.57 1.12 14.11
C PHE A 96 -3.71 -0.38 14.26
N ASN A 97 -4.53 -0.79 15.22
CA ASN A 97 -4.98 -2.16 15.31
C ASN A 97 -5.98 -2.45 14.19
N MET A 98 -5.74 -3.52 13.44
CA MET A 98 -6.58 -3.97 12.33
C MET A 98 -7.73 -4.90 12.77
N ALA A 99 -8.01 -5.01 14.08
CA ALA A 99 -9.19 -5.71 14.58
C ALA A 99 -10.48 -4.93 14.26
N GLY A 100 -11.55 -5.66 13.93
CA GLY A 100 -12.86 -5.08 13.63
C GLY A 100 -13.23 -5.10 12.14
N GLU A 101 -14.32 -4.41 11.82
CA GLU A 101 -14.83 -4.33 10.45
C GLU A 101 -13.94 -3.46 9.56
N LYS A 102 -13.72 -3.93 8.33
CA LYS A 102 -12.92 -3.25 7.33
C LYS A 102 -13.35 -1.79 7.07
N LYS A 103 -14.66 -1.56 7.01
CA LYS A 103 -15.22 -0.21 6.78
C LYS A 103 -14.89 0.76 7.90
N GLU A 104 -14.98 0.29 9.14
CA GLU A 104 -14.67 1.06 10.35
C GLU A 104 -13.18 1.43 10.42
N ILE A 105 -12.32 0.46 10.15
CA ILE A 105 -10.88 0.67 10.10
C ILE A 105 -10.51 1.74 9.07
N ILE A 106 -11.03 1.62 7.85
CA ILE A 106 -10.78 2.59 6.78
C ILE A 106 -11.30 3.98 7.17
N LYS A 107 -12.50 4.07 7.76
CA LYS A 107 -13.07 5.34 8.21
C LYS A 107 -12.17 6.02 9.25
N ARG A 108 -11.72 5.27 10.26
CA ARG A 108 -10.83 5.79 11.31
C ARG A 108 -9.53 6.32 10.72
N ILE A 109 -8.87 5.55 9.87
CA ILE A 109 -7.62 5.96 9.24
C ILE A 109 -7.83 7.19 8.35
N ARG A 110 -8.92 7.26 7.59
CA ARG A 110 -9.24 8.43 6.75
C ARG A 110 -9.39 9.72 7.55
N LEU A 111 -10.00 9.66 8.73
CA LEU A 111 -10.17 10.83 9.59
C LEU A 111 -8.82 11.45 9.99
N GLU A 112 -7.79 10.65 10.17
CA GLU A 112 -6.44 11.15 10.47
C GLU A 112 -5.84 11.98 9.31
N PHE A 113 -6.29 11.77 8.10
CA PHE A 113 -5.82 12.50 6.92
C PHE A 113 -6.67 13.72 6.56
N ASP A 114 -7.79 13.95 7.26
CA ASP A 114 -8.67 15.07 6.95
C ASP A 114 -7.95 16.42 7.07
N GLY A 115 -8.09 17.25 6.04
CA GLY A 115 -7.43 18.55 5.97
C GLY A 115 -5.94 18.52 5.56
N ILE A 116 -5.30 17.36 5.45
CA ILE A 116 -3.90 17.24 5.03
C ILE A 116 -3.80 17.61 3.54
N LYS A 117 -2.88 18.51 3.22
CA LYS A 117 -2.64 18.94 1.85
C LYS A 117 -1.61 18.06 1.16
N GLY A 118 -2.06 17.22 0.26
CA GLY A 118 -1.21 16.51 -0.69
C GLY A 118 -0.63 17.45 -1.75
N ARG A 119 0.17 16.89 -2.67
CA ARG A 119 0.82 17.68 -3.73
C ARG A 119 -0.17 18.45 -4.60
N LYS A 120 -1.31 17.89 -4.94
CA LYS A 120 -2.30 18.48 -5.87
C LYS A 120 -3.59 18.94 -5.18
N LYS A 121 -4.03 18.26 -4.15
CA LYS A 121 -5.31 18.53 -3.49
C LYS A 121 -5.23 18.36 -1.96
N ILE A 122 -6.24 18.92 -1.28
CA ILE A 122 -6.44 18.68 0.17
C ILE A 122 -7.26 17.40 0.29
N PHE A 123 -6.82 16.48 1.17
CA PHE A 123 -7.58 15.28 1.48
C PHE A 123 -8.81 15.65 2.33
N ARG A 124 -9.94 15.04 2.00
CA ARG A 124 -11.18 15.12 2.78
C ARG A 124 -11.65 13.72 3.12
N ALA A 125 -11.89 13.49 4.39
CA ALA A 125 -12.36 12.19 4.90
C ALA A 125 -13.81 11.90 4.49
#